data_693686fc2c153bf113667690f586973d
#
_entry.id   693686fc2c153bf113667690f586973d
#
_cell.length_a   1.000
_cell.length_b   1.000
_cell.length_c   1.000
_cell.angle_alpha   90.00
_cell.angle_beta   90.00
_cell.angle_gamma   90.00
#
_symmetry.space_group_name_H-M   'P 1'
#
loop_
_entity.id
_entity.type
_entity.pdbx_description
1 polymer ?
#
loop_
_entity_poly.entity_id
_entity_poly.type
_entity_poly.pdbx_seq_one_letter_code
_entity_poly.pdbx_strand_id
1 'polypeptide(L)' 'EVLRIIECLKKSGLGIKDIKQFFIWVSEGSSSYEKRKELFETRKSAVETEIQELQKTLSLLKFKCWYYE' A
#
# COMPACT_ATOMS: atom_id res chain seq x y z
N GLU A 1 18.10 -0.46 3.59
CA GLU A 1 17.36 -1.35 2.68
C GLU A 1 16.12 -1.93 3.34
N VAL A 2 16.34 -2.62 4.47
CA VAL A 2 15.24 -3.18 5.26
C VAL A 2 14.30 -2.07 5.74
N LEU A 3 14.87 -0.94 6.16
CA LEU A 3 14.07 0.20 6.63
C LEU A 3 13.16 0.76 5.54
N ARG A 4 13.64 0.77 4.30
CA ARG A 4 12.83 1.23 3.16
C ARG A 4 11.64 0.32 2.92
N ILE A 5 11.84 -0.99 3.05
CA ILE A 5 10.78 -1.97 2.88
C ILE A 5 9.73 -1.77 3.96
N ILE A 6 10.16 -1.60 5.21
CA ILE A 6 9.25 -1.36 6.33
C ILE A 6 8.42 -0.09 6.10
N GLU A 7 9.08 1.00 5.69
CA GLU A 7 8.38 2.25 5.42
C GLU A 7 7.38 2.11 4.28
N CYS A 8 7.77 1.40 3.22
CA CYS A 8 6.89 1.13 2.09
C CYS A 8 5.64 0.37 2.53
N LEU A 9 5.82 -0.69 3.30
CA LEU A 9 4.69 -1.49 3.79
C LEU A 9 3.77 -0.68 4.71
N LYS A 10 4.35 0.13 5.60
CA LYS A 10 3.56 1.00 6.47
C LYS A 10 2.77 2.02 5.66
N LYS A 11 3.40 2.66 4.69
CA LYS A 11 2.74 3.67 3.85
C LYS A 11 1.63 3.06 3.00
N SER A 12 1.76 1.79 2.64
CA SER A 12 0.72 1.10 1.88
C SER A 12 -0.48 0.69 2.73
N GLY A 13 -0.43 0.97 4.05
CA GLY A 13 -1.54 0.69 4.95
C GLY A 13 -1.47 -0.66 5.64
N LEU A 14 -0.32 -1.33 5.57
CA LEU A 14 -0.17 -2.63 6.21
C LEU A 14 0.00 -2.47 7.72
N GLY A 15 -0.70 -3.30 8.50
CA GLY A 15 -0.58 -3.28 9.94
C GLY A 15 0.70 -3.96 10.43
N ILE A 16 1.04 -3.71 11.71
CA ILE A 16 2.23 -4.26 12.32
C ILE A 16 2.25 -5.79 12.26
N LYS A 17 1.09 -6.41 12.46
CA LYS A 17 0.97 -7.86 12.44
C LYS A 17 1.38 -8.44 11.10
N ASP A 18 0.95 -7.83 10.02
CA ASP A 18 1.29 -8.28 8.67
C ASP A 18 2.74 -8.01 8.32
N ILE A 19 3.30 -6.90 8.83
CA ILE A 19 4.71 -6.60 8.65
C ILE A 19 5.57 -7.64 9.34
N LYS A 20 5.20 -8.05 10.56
CA LYS A 20 5.90 -9.13 11.27
C LYS A 20 5.84 -10.44 10.48
N GLN A 21 4.68 -10.75 9.91
CA GLN A 21 4.54 -11.94 9.09
C GLN A 21 5.44 -11.89 7.86
N PHE A 22 5.58 -10.72 7.25
CA PHE A 22 6.48 -10.53 6.12
C PHE A 22 7.92 -10.90 6.51
N PHE A 23 8.38 -10.45 7.68
CA PHE A 23 9.74 -10.77 8.13
C PHE A 23 9.92 -12.24 8.43
N ILE A 24 8.90 -12.92 8.94
CA ILE A 24 8.94 -14.36 9.10
C ILE A 24 9.13 -15.02 7.74
N TRP A 25 8.40 -14.60 6.74
CA TRP A 25 8.55 -15.13 5.38
C TRP A 25 9.95 -14.87 4.81
N VAL A 26 10.51 -13.71 5.07
CA VAL A 26 11.88 -13.40 4.64
C VAL A 26 12.88 -14.39 5.26
N SER A 27 12.70 -14.72 6.54
CA SER A 27 13.59 -15.66 7.22
C SER A 27 13.47 -17.10 6.69
N GLU A 28 12.31 -17.44 6.11
CA GLU A 28 12.10 -18.74 5.47
C GLU A 28 12.80 -18.87 4.12
N GLY A 29 13.24 -17.74 3.55
CA GLY A 29 13.96 -17.74 2.30
C GLY A 29 13.09 -17.96 1.07
N SER A 30 13.62 -18.65 0.08
CA SER A 30 12.98 -18.79 -1.22
C SER A 30 11.64 -19.54 -1.18
N SER A 31 11.41 -20.36 -0.16
CA SER A 31 10.12 -21.07 -0.03
C SER A 31 8.95 -20.15 0.18
N SER A 32 9.19 -18.92 0.64
CA SER A 32 8.12 -17.92 0.87
C SER A 32 8.01 -16.90 -0.25
N TYR A 33 8.76 -17.05 -1.34
CA TYR A 33 8.81 -16.07 -2.41
C TYR A 33 7.42 -15.71 -2.95
N GLU A 34 6.61 -16.72 -3.23
CA GLU A 34 5.27 -16.50 -3.80
C GLU A 34 4.36 -15.75 -2.81
N LYS A 35 4.47 -16.06 -1.52
CA LYS A 35 3.67 -15.38 -0.49
C LYS A 35 4.05 -13.92 -0.40
N ARG A 36 5.35 -13.61 -0.46
CA ARG A 36 5.85 -12.23 -0.41
C ARG A 36 5.43 -11.46 -1.65
N LYS A 37 5.50 -12.09 -2.81
CA LYS A 37 5.08 -11.50 -4.07
C LYS A 37 3.59 -11.16 -4.03
N GLU A 38 2.77 -12.10 -3.56
CA GLU A 38 1.34 -11.88 -3.44
C GLU A 38 1.01 -10.74 -2.49
N LEU A 39 1.73 -10.62 -1.39
CA LEU A 39 1.54 -9.52 -0.45
C LEU A 39 1.74 -8.17 -1.13
N PHE A 40 2.84 -8.02 -1.87
CA PHE A 40 3.12 -6.76 -2.56
C PHE A 40 2.11 -6.48 -3.66
N GLU A 41 1.71 -7.49 -4.42
CA GLU A 41 0.70 -7.32 -5.46
C GLU A 41 -0.65 -6.89 -4.89
N THR A 42 -1.05 -7.49 -3.78
CA THR A 42 -2.30 -7.13 -3.10
C THR A 42 -2.25 -5.70 -2.60
N ARG A 43 -1.14 -5.29 -1.98
CA ARG A 43 -1.01 -3.92 -1.48
C ARG A 43 -0.94 -2.91 -2.63
N LYS A 44 -0.27 -3.27 -3.71
CA LYS A 44 -0.23 -2.42 -4.90
C LYS A 44 -1.65 -2.15 -5.42
N SER A 45 -2.45 -3.19 -5.57
CA SER A 45 -3.84 -3.05 -6.05
C SER A 45 -4.67 -2.19 -5.11
N ALA A 46 -4.51 -2.37 -3.79
CA ALA A 46 -5.24 -1.58 -2.80
C ALA A 46 -4.87 -0.11 -2.90
N VAL A 47 -3.59 0.20 -3.05
CA VAL A 47 -3.12 1.57 -3.18
C VAL A 47 -3.62 2.20 -4.48
N GLU A 48 -3.61 1.45 -5.57
CA GLU A 48 -4.14 1.92 -6.86
C GLU A 48 -5.61 2.31 -6.74
N THR A 49 -6.39 1.49 -6.03
CA THR A 49 -7.80 1.79 -5.79
C THR A 49 -7.96 3.06 -4.96
N GLU A 50 -7.14 3.22 -3.91
CA GLU A 50 -7.17 4.43 -3.09
C GLU A 50 -6.84 5.68 -3.90
N ILE A 51 -5.86 5.59 -4.79
CA ILE A 51 -5.48 6.70 -5.66
C ILE A 51 -6.67 7.10 -6.54
N GLN A 52 -7.35 6.11 -7.15
CA GLN A 52 -8.52 6.38 -7.98
C GLN A 52 -9.64 7.05 -7.19
N GLU A 53 -9.90 6.58 -5.98
CA GLU A 53 -10.93 7.18 -5.12
C GLU A 53 -10.57 8.60 -4.73
N LEU A 54 -9.31 8.84 -4.40
CA LEU A 54 -8.85 10.18 -4.05
C LEU A 54 -8.88 11.14 -5.24
N GLN A 55 -8.60 10.63 -6.44
CA GLN A 55 -8.70 11.45 -7.65
C GLN A 55 -10.13 11.91 -7.91
N LYS A 56 -11.11 11.04 -7.66
CA LYS A 56 -12.53 11.40 -7.77
C LYS A 56 -12.89 12.48 -6.75
N THR A 57 -12.43 12.30 -5.52
CA THR A 57 -12.66 13.28 -4.44
C THR A 57 -12.01 14.61 -4.79
N LEU A 58 -10.78 14.57 -5.30
CA LEU A 58 -10.06 15.78 -5.69
C LEU A 58 -10.82 16.55 -6.79
N SER A 59 -11.32 15.83 -7.79
CA SER A 59 -12.09 16.45 -8.87
C SER A 59 -13.33 17.16 -8.33
N LEU A 60 -14.02 16.51 -7.38
CA LEU A 60 -15.18 17.10 -6.74
C LEU A 60 -14.83 18.36 -5.95
N LEU A 61 -13.72 18.29 -5.19
CA LEU A 61 -13.26 19.45 -4.43
C LEU A 61 -12.86 20.61 -5.33
N LYS A 62 -12.21 20.33 -6.44
CA LYS A 62 -11.83 21.35 -7.43
C LYS A 62 -13.07 22.04 -7.98
N PHE A 63 -14.12 21.27 -8.28
CA PHE A 63 -15.38 21.82 -8.73
C PHE A 63 -16.00 22.72 -7.68
N LYS A 64 -16.01 22.29 -6.41
CA LYS A 64 -16.55 23.08 -5.32
C LYS A 64 -15.76 24.37 -5.12
N CYS A 65 -14.44 24.31 -5.20
CA CYS A 65 -13.60 25.50 -5.11
C CYS A 65 -13.95 26.50 -6.20
N TRP A 66 -14.11 26.02 -7.42
CA TRP A 66 -14.51 26.86 -8.54
C TRP A 66 -15.90 27.48 -8.31
N TYR A 67 -16.85 26.66 -7.83
CA TYR A 67 -18.22 27.10 -7.58
C TYR A 67 -18.30 28.24 -6.56
N TYR A 68 -17.49 28.20 -5.51
CA TYR A 68 -17.52 29.19 -4.44
C TYR A 68 -16.54 30.35 -4.63
N GLU A 69 -15.85 30.40 -5.70
CA GLU A 69 -14.96 31.51 -6.05
C GLU A 69 -15.71 32.82 -6.40
#